data_ae11cb67190044dec1e9b6709c46e203
#
_entry.id   ae11cb67190044dec1e9b6709c46e203
#
_cell.length_a   1.000
_cell.length_b   1.000
_cell.length_c   1.000
_cell.angle_alpha   90.00
_cell.angle_beta   90.00
_cell.angle_gamma   90.00
#
_symmetry.space_group_name_H-M   'P 1'
#
loop_
_entity.id
_entity.type
_entity.pdbx_description
1 polymer ?
#
loop_
_entity_poly.entity_id
_entity_poly.type
_entity_poly.pdbx_seq_one_letter_code
_entity_poly.pdbx_strand_id
1 'polypeptide(L)'
;MKNKHSGFTLIEIMVVVVILGILASVVMPQIMDKPDTARLTKAKQDIRAIESALNLYKLDKFTYPNTEEGLEILSPKYLGRRPQDPWGNEYLYLNPGEHSETGTFDLFSYGADGKPDGEGMNADIGNWAETEEEE
;
A
#
# COMPACT_ATOMS: atom_id res chain seq x y z
N MET A 1 -41.41 -48.85 -10.72
CA MET A 1 -40.78 -48.20 -9.56
C MET A 1 -41.14 -46.71 -9.56
N LYS A 2 -41.82 -46.23 -8.53
CA LYS A 2 -42.10 -44.81 -8.37
C LYS A 2 -40.89 -44.14 -7.71
N ASN A 3 -40.18 -43.27 -8.42
CA ASN A 3 -39.15 -42.44 -7.85
C ASN A 3 -39.81 -41.42 -6.90
N LYS A 4 -39.54 -41.53 -5.61
CA LYS A 4 -39.95 -40.53 -4.61
C LYS A 4 -38.99 -39.35 -4.73
N HIS A 5 -39.42 -38.27 -5.36
CA HIS A 5 -38.72 -36.99 -5.32
C HIS A 5 -39.04 -36.35 -3.95
N SER A 6 -38.05 -36.33 -3.05
CA SER A 6 -38.14 -35.59 -1.82
C SER A 6 -37.74 -34.13 -2.11
N GLY A 7 -38.72 -33.22 -1.98
CA GLY A 7 -38.44 -31.78 -2.05
C GLY A 7 -37.97 -31.22 -0.71
N PHE A 8 -37.34 -30.09 -0.69
CA PHE A 8 -36.98 -29.34 0.50
C PHE A 8 -38.22 -28.68 1.12
N THR A 9 -38.26 -28.60 2.44
CA THR A 9 -39.30 -27.87 3.15
C THR A 9 -38.92 -26.37 3.21
N LEU A 10 -39.96 -25.50 3.33
CA LEU A 10 -39.74 -24.07 3.46
C LEU A 10 -38.88 -23.71 4.69
N ILE A 11 -39.10 -24.42 5.81
CA ILE A 11 -38.36 -24.21 7.04
C ILE A 11 -36.87 -24.58 6.89
N GLU A 12 -36.55 -25.63 6.14
CA GLU A 12 -35.16 -26.01 5.88
C GLU A 12 -34.39 -24.90 5.15
N ILE A 13 -34.99 -24.27 4.14
CA ILE A 13 -34.38 -23.16 3.43
C ILE A 13 -34.27 -21.94 4.34
N MET A 14 -35.28 -21.62 5.14
CA MET A 14 -35.26 -20.50 6.08
C MET A 14 -34.13 -20.64 7.11
N VAL A 15 -33.94 -21.81 7.68
CA VAL A 15 -32.87 -22.10 8.65
C VAL A 15 -31.49 -21.94 8.00
N VAL A 16 -31.31 -22.47 6.80
CA VAL A 16 -30.04 -22.35 6.05
C VAL A 16 -29.69 -20.88 5.77
N VAL A 17 -30.66 -20.09 5.33
CA VAL A 17 -30.43 -18.65 5.04
C VAL A 17 -30.08 -17.87 6.32
N VAL A 18 -30.73 -18.19 7.46
CA VAL A 18 -30.40 -17.54 8.74
C VAL A 18 -29.00 -17.89 9.20
N ILE A 19 -28.58 -19.16 9.10
CA ILE A 19 -27.24 -19.60 9.47
C ILE A 19 -26.19 -18.92 8.56
N LEU A 20 -26.41 -18.88 7.25
CA LEU A 20 -25.51 -18.20 6.31
C LEU A 20 -25.41 -16.70 6.61
N GLY A 21 -26.51 -16.04 6.99
CA GLY A 21 -26.53 -14.64 7.39
C GLY A 21 -25.70 -14.37 8.64
N ILE A 22 -25.79 -15.23 9.65
CA ILE A 22 -24.98 -15.13 10.88
C ILE A 22 -23.48 -15.33 10.56
N LEU A 23 -23.15 -16.35 9.78
CA LEU A 23 -21.76 -16.61 9.38
C LEU A 23 -21.18 -15.47 8.54
N ALA A 24 -21.97 -14.93 7.63
CA ALA A 24 -21.56 -13.79 6.81
C ALA A 24 -21.26 -12.54 7.66
N SER A 25 -22.02 -12.30 8.72
CA SER A 25 -21.79 -11.14 9.61
C SER A 25 -20.48 -11.21 10.40
N VAL A 26 -19.98 -12.42 10.66
CA VAL A 26 -18.69 -12.64 11.35
C VAL A 26 -17.50 -12.48 10.40
N VAL A 27 -17.65 -12.91 9.14
CA VAL A 27 -16.56 -12.93 8.15
C VAL A 27 -16.36 -11.57 7.48
N MET A 28 -17.43 -10.81 7.25
CA MET A 28 -17.37 -9.52 6.54
C MET A 28 -16.38 -8.49 7.12
N PRO A 29 -16.33 -8.26 8.45
CA PRO A 29 -15.38 -7.29 9.00
C PRO A 29 -13.93 -7.63 8.72
N GLN A 30 -13.55 -8.90 8.74
CA GLN A 30 -12.18 -9.35 8.51
C GLN A 30 -11.72 -9.21 7.04
N ILE A 31 -12.67 -9.25 6.10
CA ILE A 31 -12.38 -9.09 4.68
C ILE A 31 -12.19 -7.61 4.32
N MET A 32 -12.86 -6.70 5.02
CA MET A 32 -12.77 -5.26 4.76
C MET A 32 -11.42 -4.66 5.16
N ASP A 33 -10.75 -5.20 6.18
CA ASP A 33 -9.44 -4.70 6.63
C ASP A 33 -8.28 -5.17 5.74
N LYS A 34 -8.44 -6.27 5.01
CA LYS A 34 -7.38 -6.83 4.16
C LYS A 34 -6.97 -5.95 2.97
N PRO A 35 -7.88 -5.26 2.27
CA PRO A 35 -7.47 -4.33 1.21
C PRO A 35 -6.59 -3.19 1.70
N ASP A 36 -6.82 -2.72 2.91
CA ASP A 36 -6.09 -1.61 3.50
C ASP A 36 -4.68 -2.00 3.90
N THR A 37 -4.53 -3.16 4.53
CA THR A 37 -3.22 -3.75 4.84
C THR A 37 -2.43 -4.03 3.56
N ALA A 38 -3.09 -4.51 2.51
CA ALA A 38 -2.45 -4.75 1.21
C ALA A 38 -1.95 -3.45 0.56
N ARG A 39 -2.69 -2.34 0.69
CA ARG A 39 -2.27 -1.03 0.21
C ARG A 39 -1.05 -0.50 0.96
N LEU A 40 -1.04 -0.61 2.29
CA LEU A 40 0.14 -0.24 3.09
C LEU A 40 1.37 -1.05 2.70
N THR A 41 1.23 -2.36 2.55
CA THR A 41 2.32 -3.23 2.10
C THR A 41 2.81 -2.85 0.71
N LYS A 42 1.88 -2.56 -0.21
CA LYS A 42 2.24 -2.10 -1.55
C LYS A 42 3.01 -0.78 -1.53
N ALA A 43 2.58 0.19 -0.73
CA ALA A 43 3.29 1.46 -0.58
C ALA A 43 4.73 1.28 -0.09
N LYS A 44 4.95 0.42 0.90
CA LYS A 44 6.29 0.06 1.38
C LYS A 44 7.14 -0.60 0.28
N GLN A 45 6.57 -1.50 -0.49
CA GLN A 45 7.26 -2.14 -1.62
C GLN A 45 7.60 -1.15 -2.74
N ASP A 46 6.69 -0.23 -3.05
CA ASP A 46 6.91 0.81 -4.05
C ASP A 46 8.06 1.74 -3.63
N ILE A 47 8.12 2.13 -2.35
CA ILE A 47 9.22 2.94 -1.79
C ILE A 47 10.56 2.23 -1.99
N ARG A 48 10.66 0.95 -1.67
CA ARG A 48 11.88 0.15 -1.89
C ARG A 48 12.28 0.07 -3.37
N ALA A 49 11.31 -0.07 -4.25
CA ALA A 49 11.56 -0.10 -5.70
C ALA A 49 12.08 1.25 -6.21
N ILE A 50 11.51 2.35 -5.72
CA ILE A 50 11.96 3.71 -6.08
C ILE A 50 13.36 3.98 -5.50
N GLU A 51 13.65 3.56 -4.28
CA GLU A 51 15.00 3.64 -3.68
C GLU A 51 16.03 2.89 -4.53
N SER A 52 15.68 1.70 -5.01
CA SER A 52 16.55 0.93 -5.89
C SER A 52 16.84 1.68 -7.20
N ALA A 53 15.82 2.33 -7.78
CA ALA A 53 15.98 3.16 -8.97
C ALA A 53 16.85 4.41 -8.69
N LEU A 54 16.69 5.04 -7.53
CA LEU A 54 17.54 6.16 -7.09
C LEU A 54 19.00 5.74 -6.91
N ASN A 55 19.23 4.56 -6.37
CA ASN A 55 20.58 3.99 -6.24
C ASN A 55 21.21 3.71 -7.61
N LEU A 56 20.45 3.19 -8.56
CA LEU A 56 20.93 3.02 -9.95
C LEU A 56 21.26 4.37 -10.61
N TYR A 57 20.41 5.37 -10.40
CA TYR A 57 20.68 6.72 -10.88
C TYR A 57 22.00 7.26 -10.31
N LYS A 58 22.21 7.10 -8.99
CA LYS A 58 23.45 7.51 -8.33
C LYS A 58 24.68 6.78 -8.88
N LEU A 59 24.58 5.51 -9.22
CA LEU A 59 25.68 4.78 -9.84
C LEU A 59 26.06 5.37 -11.21
N ASP A 60 25.09 5.84 -11.97
CA ASP A 60 25.31 6.44 -13.29
C ASP A 60 25.76 7.92 -13.22
N LYS A 61 25.20 8.67 -12.27
CA LYS A 61 25.37 10.13 -12.18
C LYS A 61 26.26 10.59 -11.02
N PHE A 62 26.69 9.66 -10.15
CA PHE A 62 27.49 9.90 -8.95
C PHE A 62 26.81 10.72 -7.85
N THR A 63 25.56 11.10 -8.04
CA THR A 63 24.76 11.84 -7.07
C THR A 63 23.28 11.46 -7.18
N TYR A 64 22.52 11.63 -6.10
CA TYR A 64 21.06 11.54 -6.17
C TYR A 64 20.48 12.77 -6.85
N PRO A 65 19.28 12.66 -7.46
CA PRO A 65 18.56 13.83 -7.96
C PRO A 65 18.35 14.86 -6.85
N ASN A 66 18.29 16.13 -7.19
CA ASN A 66 17.86 17.15 -6.23
C ASN A 66 16.33 17.18 -6.13
N THR A 67 15.80 17.93 -5.15
CA THR A 67 14.35 18.03 -4.92
C THR A 67 13.59 18.57 -6.14
N GLU A 68 14.18 19.49 -6.89
CA GLU A 68 13.55 20.09 -8.08
C GLU A 68 13.48 19.10 -9.25
N GLU A 69 14.50 18.28 -9.45
CA GLU A 69 14.50 17.19 -10.44
C GLU A 69 13.48 16.11 -10.09
N GLY A 70 13.30 15.85 -8.79
CA GLY A 70 12.32 14.93 -8.27
C GLY A 70 12.46 13.50 -8.82
N LEU A 71 11.38 12.75 -8.73
CA LEU A 71 11.34 11.37 -9.23
C LEU A 71 11.09 11.27 -10.74
N GLU A 72 10.73 12.37 -11.40
CA GLU A 72 10.45 12.39 -12.84
C GLU A 72 11.69 12.01 -13.67
N ILE A 73 12.88 12.41 -13.21
CA ILE A 73 14.14 12.13 -13.90
C ILE A 73 14.45 10.63 -13.97
N LEU A 74 13.84 9.82 -13.12
CA LEU A 74 14.04 8.37 -13.11
C LEU A 74 13.30 7.67 -14.26
N SER A 75 12.28 8.30 -14.83
CA SER A 75 11.50 7.72 -15.92
C SER A 75 12.03 8.19 -17.29
N PRO A 76 12.09 7.33 -18.29
CA PRO A 76 11.76 5.91 -18.31
C PRO A 76 12.95 4.96 -18.01
N LYS A 77 14.15 5.48 -17.85
CA LYS A 77 15.38 4.66 -17.81
C LYS A 77 15.48 3.75 -16.57
N TYR A 78 15.18 4.29 -15.40
CA TYR A 78 15.31 3.59 -14.10
C TYR A 78 13.98 3.12 -13.56
N LEU A 79 12.89 3.81 -13.91
CA LEU A 79 11.50 3.42 -13.64
C LEU A 79 10.71 3.47 -14.94
N GLY A 80 9.96 2.42 -15.25
CA GLY A 80 9.19 2.36 -16.49
C GLY A 80 8.11 3.44 -16.62
N ARG A 81 7.60 3.92 -15.50
CA ARG A 81 6.60 5.00 -15.41
C ARG A 81 6.71 5.70 -14.07
N ARG A 82 6.13 6.90 -14.00
CA ARG A 82 6.04 7.66 -12.76
C ARG A 82 5.27 6.87 -11.70
N PRO A 83 5.87 6.65 -10.52
CA PRO A 83 5.23 5.87 -9.48
C PRO A 83 4.11 6.65 -8.80
N GLN A 84 3.01 5.97 -8.55
CA GLN A 84 1.90 6.47 -7.75
C GLN A 84 1.66 5.53 -6.59
N ASP A 85 1.25 6.09 -5.45
CA ASP A 85 0.88 5.29 -4.31
C ASP A 85 -0.45 4.55 -4.53
N PRO A 86 -0.81 3.59 -3.67
CA PRO A 86 -2.03 2.81 -3.84
C PRO A 86 -3.34 3.60 -3.77
N TRP A 87 -3.29 4.85 -3.34
CA TRP A 87 -4.45 5.77 -3.25
C TRP A 87 -4.51 6.77 -4.40
N GLY A 88 -3.57 6.68 -5.36
CA GLY A 88 -3.53 7.52 -6.56
C GLY A 88 -2.77 8.83 -6.41
N ASN A 89 -2.08 9.06 -5.29
CA ASN A 89 -1.23 10.22 -5.07
C ASN A 89 0.20 9.93 -5.55
N GLU A 90 0.96 10.98 -5.79
CA GLU A 90 2.38 10.85 -6.13
C GLU A 90 3.22 10.65 -4.87
N TYR A 91 4.30 9.87 -4.99
CA TYR A 91 5.33 9.81 -3.95
C TYR A 91 6.09 11.13 -3.90
N LEU A 92 6.41 11.56 -2.69
CA LEU A 92 7.14 12.79 -2.41
C LEU A 92 8.64 12.48 -2.21
N TYR A 93 9.47 13.41 -2.66
CA TYR A 93 10.91 13.26 -2.63
C TYR A 93 11.59 14.57 -2.21
N LEU A 94 12.45 14.46 -1.22
CA LEU A 94 13.27 15.59 -0.72
C LEU A 94 14.75 15.18 -0.68
N ASN A 95 15.62 15.98 -1.25
CA ASN A 95 17.06 15.84 -1.14
C ASN A 95 17.74 17.22 -0.97
N PRO A 96 18.34 17.52 0.18
CA PRO A 96 18.52 16.63 1.34
C PRO A 96 17.21 16.30 2.07
N GLY A 97 17.16 15.11 2.69
CA GLY A 97 16.03 14.69 3.53
C GLY A 97 16.04 15.39 4.88
N GLU A 98 14.86 15.51 5.48
CA GLU A 98 14.68 16.08 6.81
C GLU A 98 14.66 15.01 7.91
N HIS A 99 14.21 13.78 7.57
CA HIS A 99 14.10 12.65 8.50
C HIS A 99 15.32 11.74 8.49
N SER A 100 16.14 11.79 7.45
CA SER A 100 17.35 10.95 7.39
C SER A 100 18.51 11.62 8.13
N GLU A 101 18.97 11.03 9.22
CA GLU A 101 20.14 11.49 9.99
C GLU A 101 21.45 11.48 9.17
N THR A 102 21.47 10.74 8.08
CA THR A 102 22.68 10.52 7.26
C THR A 102 22.83 11.49 6.07
N GLY A 103 21.97 12.51 5.95
CA GLY A 103 22.02 13.47 4.84
C GLY A 103 21.67 12.87 3.48
N THR A 104 20.96 11.74 3.46
CA THR A 104 20.37 11.15 2.29
C THR A 104 19.00 11.79 1.98
N PHE A 105 18.26 11.21 1.08
CA PHE A 105 16.95 11.72 0.68
C PHE A 105 15.82 11.16 1.55
N ASP A 106 14.71 11.88 1.62
CA ASP A 106 13.43 11.38 2.11
C ASP A 106 12.53 11.01 0.92
N LEU A 107 11.94 9.83 0.98
CA LEU A 107 10.99 9.31 0.00
C LEU A 107 9.77 8.79 0.75
N PHE A 108 8.58 9.34 0.47
CA PHE A 108 7.40 9.07 1.28
C PHE A 108 6.08 9.28 0.54
N SER A 109 5.02 8.76 1.14
CA SER A 109 3.62 9.03 0.81
C SER A 109 2.90 9.53 2.06
N TYR A 110 1.96 10.46 1.89
CA TYR A 110 1.08 10.93 2.97
C TYR A 110 -0.09 9.97 3.27
N GLY A 111 -0.09 8.77 2.69
CA GLY A 111 -1.17 7.81 2.93
C GLY A 111 -2.46 8.13 2.18
N ALA A 112 -3.57 7.59 2.70
CA ALA A 112 -4.85 7.62 2.00
C ALA A 112 -5.47 9.01 1.87
N ASP A 113 -5.26 9.90 2.84
CA ASP A 113 -5.83 11.25 2.82
C ASP A 113 -4.97 12.30 2.09
N GLY A 114 -3.75 11.95 1.71
CA GLY A 114 -2.82 12.84 1.01
C GLY A 114 -2.38 14.06 1.81
N LYS A 115 -2.43 13.99 3.14
CA LYS A 115 -2.07 15.08 4.08
C LYS A 115 -0.97 14.62 5.04
N PRO A 116 -0.10 15.56 5.50
CA PRO A 116 0.90 15.25 6.50
C PRO A 116 0.29 14.71 7.79
N ASP A 117 1.04 13.86 8.48
CA ASP A 117 0.65 13.19 9.71
C ASP A 117 -0.52 12.19 9.50
N GLY A 118 -1.23 11.85 10.55
CA GLY A 118 -2.34 10.91 10.52
C GLY A 118 -2.02 9.58 11.17
N GLU A 119 -3.00 8.70 11.20
CA GLU A 119 -2.92 7.38 11.81
C GLU A 119 -3.49 6.30 10.89
N GLY A 120 -3.04 5.07 11.06
CA GLY A 120 -3.50 3.93 10.27
C GLY A 120 -3.21 4.09 8.78
N MET A 121 -4.23 4.08 7.93
CA MET A 121 -4.08 4.28 6.49
C MET A 121 -3.72 5.71 6.08
N ASN A 122 -3.97 6.68 6.95
CA ASN A 122 -3.65 8.09 6.73
C ASN A 122 -2.26 8.44 7.25
N ALA A 123 -1.56 7.50 7.90
CA ALA A 123 -0.22 7.73 8.38
C ALA A 123 0.78 7.91 7.23
N ASP A 124 1.77 8.76 7.46
CA ASP A 124 2.87 8.94 6.52
C ASP A 124 3.72 7.66 6.44
N ILE A 125 4.04 7.24 5.24
CA ILE A 125 4.85 6.06 4.97
C ILE A 125 6.12 6.52 4.26
N GLY A 126 7.25 6.42 4.92
CA GLY A 126 8.53 6.89 4.39
C GLY A 126 9.64 5.86 4.52
N ASN A 127 10.76 6.14 3.86
CA ASN A 127 11.95 5.28 3.91
C ASN A 127 12.67 5.29 5.27
N TRP A 128 12.33 6.22 6.14
CA TRP A 128 12.85 6.27 7.52
C TRP A 128 12.10 5.34 8.50
N ALA A 129 10.88 4.94 8.17
CA ALA A 129 10.02 4.15 9.07
C ALA A 129 10.52 2.71 9.28
N GLU A 130 11.42 2.20 8.46
CA GLU A 130 11.96 0.85 8.58
C GLU A 130 13.08 0.73 9.61
N THR A 131 13.70 1.84 10.01
CA THR A 131 14.76 1.85 11.02
C THR A 131 14.23 1.77 12.45
N GLU A 132 12.94 2.01 12.66
CA GLU A 132 12.31 1.98 13.98
C GLU A 132 11.80 0.57 14.39
N GLU A 133 11.65 -0.35 13.43
CA GLU A 133 11.16 -1.72 13.70
C GLU A 133 12.28 -2.74 14.01
N GLU A 134 13.56 -2.37 13.95
CA GLU A 134 14.69 -3.28 14.22
C GLU A 134 15.32 -3.11 15.62
N GLU A 135 14.74 -2.34 16.50
CA GLU A 135 15.11 -2.29 17.92
C GLU A 135 14.07 -3.12 18.76
#